data_13eee62f9dcfd8280cf743a026b91e44
#
_entry.id   13eee62f9dcfd8280cf743a026b91e44
#
_cell.length_a   1.000
_cell.length_b   1.000
_cell.length_c   1.000
_cell.angle_alpha   90.00
_cell.angle_beta   90.00
_cell.angle_gamma   90.00
#
_symmetry.space_group_name_H-M   'P 1'
#
loop_
_entity.id
_entity.type
_entity.pdbx_description
1 polymer ?
#
loop_
_entity_poly.entity_id
_entity_poly.type
_entity_poly.pdbx_seq_one_letter_code
_entity_poly.pdbx_strand_id
1 'polypeptide(L)'
;MMWGSLFNLFNTVNAAQATSPKPQPRPAQSASQTMQTITVYDAHKNPKTLENMLAKGGEGSVYAVQGRSDVLVKLYHPEVLNKLQPHLQQKITAMLNNKPNTANLLSWPLIDVYNQQQQWIGYAMHRKQGLKLQFLAHAVLYKKHFPHFNRRDIVLVLLSLIEQVQSLHRQQIMIGDYNLNNFLCDPKSKTISFIDCDSYQCQFNGQFFACPVGSPDLTPPEHQNKSFKEVVRNSQSEVFSLAIILFK
;
A
#
# COMPACT_ATOMS: atom_id res chain seq x y z
N MET A 1 -10.23 40.39 -27.29
CA MET A 1 -10.99 41.30 -26.42
C MET A 1 -11.87 40.47 -25.50
N MET A 2 -11.81 40.79 -24.23
CA MET A 2 -12.53 40.28 -23.05
C MET A 2 -11.86 39.12 -22.30
N TRP A 3 -10.82 39.51 -21.58
CA TRP A 3 -10.44 38.93 -20.32
C TRP A 3 -10.59 40.06 -19.29
N GLY A 4 -11.48 39.90 -18.32
CA GLY A 4 -11.63 40.85 -17.21
C GLY A 4 -12.95 40.59 -16.49
N SER A 5 -12.85 40.03 -15.30
CA SER A 5 -13.85 40.11 -14.24
C SER A 5 -14.01 38.78 -13.51
N LEU A 6 -13.10 38.54 -12.54
CA LEU A 6 -13.32 37.60 -11.44
C LEU A 6 -12.27 37.87 -10.29
N PHE A 7 -12.10 39.17 -10.01
CA PHE A 7 -11.38 39.63 -8.81
C PHE A 7 -12.19 40.75 -8.17
N ASN A 8 -13.19 40.38 -7.34
CA ASN A 8 -13.77 41.29 -6.33
C ASN A 8 -14.90 40.57 -5.59
N LEU A 9 -14.56 39.81 -4.57
CA LEU A 9 -15.53 39.37 -3.56
C LEU A 9 -14.83 38.98 -2.25
N PHE A 10 -13.93 39.86 -1.75
CA PHE A 10 -13.50 39.85 -0.37
C PHE A 10 -13.11 41.28 0.04
N ASN A 11 -14.13 42.06 0.42
CA ASN A 11 -13.95 43.15 1.38
C ASN A 11 -15.32 43.72 1.75
N THR A 12 -15.58 43.72 3.00
CA THR A 12 -16.53 44.42 3.84
C THR A 12 -17.45 43.50 4.64
N VAL A 13 -17.09 43.26 5.91
CA VAL A 13 -18.03 43.49 7.02
C VAL A 13 -17.21 43.91 8.24
N ASN A 14 -17.53 45.09 8.73
CA ASN A 14 -17.00 45.74 9.92
C ASN A 14 -17.52 45.12 11.24
N ALA A 15 -16.67 45.28 12.23
CA ALA A 15 -16.79 45.12 13.64
C ALA A 15 -18.18 45.28 14.29
N ALA A 16 -18.51 44.29 15.13
CA ALA A 16 -19.28 44.55 16.34
C ALA A 16 -18.69 43.64 17.45
N GLN A 17 -18.09 44.30 18.45
CA GLN A 17 -17.61 43.64 19.66
C GLN A 17 -18.80 43.12 20.47
N ALA A 18 -18.81 41.81 20.72
CA ALA A 18 -19.59 41.21 21.78
C ALA A 18 -18.63 40.35 22.62
N THR A 19 -18.39 40.79 23.82
CA THR A 19 -17.65 40.09 24.87
C THR A 19 -18.46 38.90 25.33
N SER A 20 -18.01 37.69 24.99
CA SER A 20 -18.51 36.46 25.59
C SER A 20 -17.48 35.88 26.57
N PRO A 21 -17.89 35.27 27.70
CA PRO A 21 -17.00 34.84 28.77
C PRO A 21 -16.11 33.66 28.31
N LYS A 22 -14.84 33.71 28.77
CA LYS A 22 -13.85 32.62 28.55
C LYS A 22 -14.43 31.27 29.00
N PRO A 23 -14.34 30.22 28.18
CA PRO A 23 -14.62 28.87 28.61
C PRO A 23 -13.56 28.42 29.63
N GLN A 24 -14.01 27.94 30.79
CA GLN A 24 -13.16 27.22 31.73
C GLN A 24 -12.60 25.95 31.08
N PRO A 25 -11.33 25.57 31.36
CA PRO A 25 -10.78 24.32 30.88
C PRO A 25 -11.54 23.14 31.51
N ARG A 26 -12.21 22.35 30.70
CA ARG A 26 -12.71 21.04 31.14
C ARG A 26 -11.52 20.18 31.55
N PRO A 27 -11.62 19.41 32.66
CA PRO A 27 -10.59 18.45 33.00
C PRO A 27 -10.45 17.45 31.87
N ALA A 28 -9.21 17.24 31.42
CA ALA A 28 -8.88 16.21 30.45
C ALA A 28 -9.28 14.84 31.02
N GLN A 29 -10.37 14.31 30.54
CA GLN A 29 -10.66 12.89 30.71
C GLN A 29 -9.59 12.13 29.92
N SER A 30 -8.60 11.59 30.63
CA SER A 30 -7.71 10.57 30.12
C SER A 30 -8.56 9.32 29.81
N ALA A 31 -9.08 9.24 28.60
CA ALA A 31 -9.59 7.98 28.08
C ALA A 31 -8.38 7.07 27.94
N SER A 32 -8.15 6.22 28.94
CA SER A 32 -7.36 5.01 28.79
C SER A 32 -8.05 4.15 27.73
N GLN A 33 -7.65 4.31 26.48
CA GLN A 33 -8.00 3.36 25.43
C GLN A 33 -7.36 2.03 25.85
N THR A 34 -8.17 1.14 26.39
CA THR A 34 -7.82 -0.26 26.59
C THR A 34 -7.40 -0.77 25.21
N MET A 35 -6.08 -0.98 24.99
CA MET A 35 -5.59 -1.59 23.77
C MET A 35 -6.20 -3.00 23.72
N GLN A 36 -7.19 -3.19 22.85
CA GLN A 36 -7.71 -4.52 22.59
C GLN A 36 -6.60 -5.30 21.89
N THR A 37 -6.00 -6.21 22.62
CA THR A 37 -4.96 -7.12 22.14
C THR A 37 -5.62 -8.13 21.21
N ILE A 38 -5.26 -8.12 19.92
CA ILE A 38 -5.77 -9.06 18.94
C ILE A 38 -4.85 -10.28 18.95
N THR A 39 -5.40 -11.46 19.20
CA THR A 39 -4.69 -12.74 19.08
C THR A 39 -5.08 -13.42 17.78
N VAL A 40 -4.09 -13.82 17.00
CA VAL A 40 -4.25 -14.58 15.76
C VAL A 40 -3.45 -15.89 15.86
N TYR A 41 -3.71 -16.81 14.93
CA TYR A 41 -3.16 -18.16 14.98
C TYR A 41 -2.56 -18.54 13.62
N ASP A 42 -1.52 -19.39 13.63
CA ASP A 42 -1.07 -20.08 12.43
C ASP A 42 -1.89 -21.35 12.18
N ALA A 43 -1.56 -22.09 11.11
CA ALA A 43 -2.21 -23.36 10.76
C ALA A 43 -2.03 -24.46 11.83
N HIS A 44 -1.03 -24.35 12.70
CA HIS A 44 -0.77 -25.26 13.82
C HIS A 44 -1.38 -24.79 15.14
N LYS A 45 -2.24 -23.78 15.11
CA LYS A 45 -2.90 -23.17 16.28
C LYS A 45 -1.93 -22.48 17.24
N ASN A 46 -0.72 -22.12 16.82
CA ASN A 46 0.19 -21.34 17.64
C ASN A 46 -0.29 -19.89 17.70
N PRO A 47 -0.55 -19.32 18.90
CA PRO A 47 -1.02 -17.96 19.04
C PRO A 47 0.09 -16.95 18.78
N LYS A 48 -0.30 -15.81 18.19
CA LYS A 48 0.51 -14.60 18.04
C LYS A 48 -0.31 -13.39 18.42
N THR A 49 0.27 -12.56 19.26
CA THR A 49 -0.35 -11.30 19.68
C THR A 49 0.02 -10.20 18.69
N LEU A 50 -1.01 -9.48 18.23
CA LEU A 50 -0.84 -8.29 17.42
C LEU A 50 -0.77 -7.06 18.32
N GLU A 51 0.09 -6.13 17.94
CA GLU A 51 0.27 -4.84 18.61
C GLU A 51 -0.48 -3.73 17.84
N ASN A 52 0.14 -2.58 17.71
CA ASN A 52 -0.44 -1.42 17.08
C ASN A 52 -0.82 -1.67 15.61
N MET A 53 -2.00 -1.20 15.22
CA MET A 53 -2.38 -1.07 13.84
C MET A 53 -1.50 0.00 13.18
N LEU A 54 -0.76 -0.38 12.14
CA LEU A 54 0.17 0.50 11.43
C LEU A 54 -0.48 1.17 10.23
N ALA A 55 -1.45 0.50 9.59
CA ALA A 55 -2.17 1.01 8.44
C ALA A 55 -3.56 0.40 8.35
N LYS A 56 -4.51 1.16 7.78
CA LYS A 56 -5.85 0.69 7.43
C LYS A 56 -6.13 1.08 5.99
N GLY A 57 -6.44 0.10 5.16
CA GLY A 57 -6.86 0.25 3.77
C GLY A 57 -8.32 -0.11 3.55
N GLY A 58 -8.77 -0.12 2.31
CA GLY A 58 -10.14 -0.49 1.94
C GLY A 58 -10.44 -1.98 2.16
N GLU A 59 -9.45 -2.86 1.99
CA GLU A 59 -9.64 -4.30 2.09
C GLU A 59 -9.27 -4.89 3.45
N GLY A 60 -8.37 -4.22 4.20
CA GLY A 60 -7.86 -4.76 5.45
C GLY A 60 -7.01 -3.79 6.23
N SER A 61 -6.50 -4.27 7.36
CA SER A 61 -5.65 -3.53 8.28
C SER A 61 -4.34 -4.27 8.53
N VAL A 62 -3.24 -3.54 8.67
CA VAL A 62 -1.89 -4.07 8.87
C VAL A 62 -1.46 -3.80 10.30
N TYR A 63 -0.97 -4.84 10.97
CA TYR A 63 -0.58 -4.84 12.37
C TYR A 63 0.88 -5.25 12.56
N ALA A 64 1.51 -4.70 13.59
CA ALA A 64 2.77 -5.21 14.11
C ALA A 64 2.52 -6.50 14.92
N VAL A 65 3.55 -7.35 15.00
CA VAL A 65 3.50 -8.62 15.76
C VAL A 65 4.38 -8.46 16.98
N GLN A 66 3.85 -8.80 18.16
CA GLN A 66 4.57 -8.73 19.42
C GLN A 66 5.85 -9.57 19.38
N GLY A 67 6.97 -8.94 19.75
CA GLY A 67 8.28 -9.60 19.75
C GLY A 67 8.89 -9.88 18.36
N ARG A 68 8.28 -9.39 17.26
CA ARG A 68 8.76 -9.58 15.88
C ARG A 68 8.71 -8.29 15.08
N SER A 69 9.78 -7.50 15.17
CA SER A 69 9.87 -6.21 14.43
C SER A 69 9.99 -6.36 12.92
N ASP A 70 10.35 -7.55 12.44
CA ASP A 70 10.57 -7.90 11.03
C ASP A 70 9.33 -8.46 10.31
N VAL A 71 8.22 -8.69 11.05
CA VAL A 71 6.98 -9.30 10.53
C VAL A 71 5.80 -8.38 10.77
N LEU A 72 4.92 -8.35 9.78
CA LEU A 72 3.60 -7.70 9.85
C LEU A 72 2.51 -8.71 9.53
N VAL A 73 1.30 -8.45 10.02
CA VAL A 73 0.09 -9.23 9.69
C VAL A 73 -0.93 -8.31 9.03
N LYS A 74 -1.41 -8.69 7.84
CA LYS A 74 -2.58 -8.08 7.18
C LYS A 74 -3.81 -8.91 7.50
N LEU A 75 -4.80 -8.30 8.15
CA LEU A 75 -6.12 -8.88 8.39
C LEU A 75 -7.12 -8.23 7.44
N TYR A 76 -7.86 -9.04 6.70
CA TYR A 76 -8.92 -8.54 5.82
C TYR A 76 -10.15 -8.15 6.65
N HIS A 77 -10.88 -7.16 6.17
CA HIS A 77 -12.11 -6.73 6.81
C HIS A 77 -13.22 -7.80 6.66
N PRO A 78 -14.11 -7.94 7.63
CA PRO A 78 -15.17 -8.96 7.58
C PRO A 78 -16.02 -8.91 6.31
N GLU A 79 -16.34 -7.73 5.81
CA GLU A 79 -17.10 -7.53 4.58
C GLU A 79 -16.35 -8.01 3.32
N VAL A 80 -15.03 -7.94 3.33
CA VAL A 80 -14.17 -8.46 2.24
C VAL A 80 -14.12 -9.99 2.31
N LEU A 81 -13.91 -10.54 3.50
CA LEU A 81 -13.92 -11.99 3.72
C LEU A 81 -15.26 -12.60 3.32
N ASN A 82 -16.39 -12.02 3.73
CA ASN A 82 -17.73 -12.53 3.38
C ASN A 82 -17.97 -12.59 1.86
N LYS A 83 -17.38 -11.68 1.09
CA LYS A 83 -17.57 -11.62 -0.37
C LYS A 83 -16.55 -12.45 -1.16
N LEU A 84 -15.31 -12.51 -0.71
CA LEU A 84 -14.18 -12.92 -1.52
C LEU A 84 -13.30 -14.00 -0.86
N GLN A 85 -13.61 -14.43 0.37
CA GLN A 85 -12.73 -15.32 1.15
C GLN A 85 -12.19 -16.52 0.39
N PRO A 86 -12.99 -17.37 -0.29
CA PRO A 86 -12.44 -18.55 -0.94
C PRO A 86 -11.40 -18.18 -2.00
N HIS A 87 -11.67 -17.16 -2.80
CA HIS A 87 -10.78 -16.72 -3.87
C HIS A 87 -9.51 -16.03 -3.31
N LEU A 88 -9.66 -15.16 -2.30
CA LEU A 88 -8.52 -14.51 -1.65
C LEU A 88 -7.61 -15.52 -0.97
N GLN A 89 -8.17 -16.46 -0.21
CA GLN A 89 -7.40 -17.51 0.44
C GLN A 89 -6.66 -18.37 -0.57
N GLN A 90 -7.32 -18.80 -1.65
CA GLN A 90 -6.67 -19.55 -2.74
C GLN A 90 -5.51 -18.78 -3.35
N LYS A 91 -5.70 -17.48 -3.63
CA LYS A 91 -4.63 -16.62 -4.15
C LYS A 91 -3.45 -16.53 -3.19
N ILE A 92 -3.71 -16.21 -1.92
CA ILE A 92 -2.64 -16.10 -0.91
C ILE A 92 -1.92 -17.43 -0.73
N THR A 93 -2.63 -18.55 -0.66
CA THR A 93 -2.01 -19.89 -0.59
C THR A 93 -1.15 -20.20 -1.83
N ALA A 94 -1.62 -19.83 -3.02
CA ALA A 94 -0.82 -19.98 -4.24
C ALA A 94 0.44 -19.10 -4.20
N MET A 95 0.35 -17.86 -3.71
CA MET A 95 1.51 -16.97 -3.52
C MET A 95 2.49 -17.52 -2.49
N LEU A 96 2.03 -18.10 -1.38
CA LEU A 96 2.89 -18.74 -0.36
C LEU A 96 3.75 -19.85 -0.96
N ASN A 97 3.17 -20.63 -1.87
CA ASN A 97 3.84 -21.77 -2.52
C ASN A 97 4.73 -21.35 -3.71
N ASN A 98 4.59 -20.11 -4.21
CA ASN A 98 5.29 -19.63 -5.40
C ASN A 98 5.95 -18.26 -5.10
N LYS A 99 7.04 -18.30 -4.33
CA LYS A 99 7.79 -17.08 -3.98
C LYS A 99 8.62 -16.60 -5.17
N PRO A 100 8.53 -15.32 -5.57
CA PRO A 100 9.38 -14.77 -6.61
C PRO A 100 10.84 -14.67 -6.16
N ASN A 101 11.76 -14.67 -7.12
CA ASN A 101 13.20 -14.56 -6.85
C ASN A 101 13.58 -13.29 -6.08
N THR A 102 12.75 -12.24 -6.19
CA THR A 102 12.90 -10.95 -5.51
C THR A 102 12.06 -10.83 -4.24
N ALA A 103 11.56 -11.93 -3.68
CA ALA A 103 10.68 -11.94 -2.50
C ALA A 103 11.28 -11.20 -1.28
N ASN A 104 12.61 -11.15 -1.17
CA ASN A 104 13.29 -10.38 -0.14
C ASN A 104 13.05 -8.86 -0.23
N LEU A 105 12.64 -8.33 -1.39
CA LEU A 105 12.27 -6.92 -1.62
C LEU A 105 10.76 -6.68 -1.64
N LEU A 106 9.96 -7.71 -1.43
CA LEU A 106 8.51 -7.66 -1.49
C LEU A 106 7.90 -7.93 -0.11
N SER A 107 6.79 -7.27 0.23
CA SER A 107 5.91 -7.70 1.32
C SER A 107 5.05 -8.89 0.87
N TRP A 108 5.71 -9.93 0.36
CA TRP A 108 5.09 -11.15 -0.14
C TRP A 108 4.52 -11.98 1.00
N PRO A 109 3.38 -12.67 0.82
CA PRO A 109 2.84 -13.56 1.84
C PRO A 109 3.84 -14.63 2.30
N LEU A 110 3.88 -14.88 3.61
CA LEU A 110 4.78 -15.84 4.25
C LEU A 110 4.05 -16.99 4.94
N ILE A 111 2.94 -16.68 5.61
CA ILE A 111 2.19 -17.62 6.45
C ILE A 111 0.72 -17.18 6.42
N ASP A 112 -0.19 -18.15 6.29
CA ASP A 112 -1.62 -17.95 6.49
C ASP A 112 -1.92 -17.62 7.96
N VAL A 113 -2.92 -16.78 8.18
CA VAL A 113 -3.35 -16.33 9.51
C VAL A 113 -4.82 -16.63 9.73
N TYR A 114 -5.12 -17.17 10.91
CA TYR A 114 -6.44 -17.66 11.30
C TYR A 114 -6.94 -16.98 12.59
N ASN A 115 -8.26 -16.95 12.77
CA ASN A 115 -8.87 -16.58 14.04
C ASN A 115 -8.91 -17.78 15.03
N GLN A 116 -9.47 -17.57 16.21
CA GLN A 116 -9.60 -18.61 17.24
C GLN A 116 -10.41 -19.84 16.76
N GLN A 117 -11.36 -19.64 15.86
CA GLN A 117 -12.21 -20.69 15.28
C GLN A 117 -11.53 -21.40 14.10
N GLN A 118 -10.25 -21.11 13.84
CA GLN A 118 -9.49 -21.63 12.70
C GLN A 118 -10.07 -21.23 11.33
N GLN A 119 -10.78 -20.11 11.25
CA GLN A 119 -11.17 -19.52 10.00
C GLN A 119 -10.03 -18.62 9.50
N TRP A 120 -9.70 -18.71 8.22
CA TRP A 120 -8.70 -17.87 7.59
C TRP A 120 -9.15 -16.40 7.58
N ILE A 121 -8.28 -15.49 8.00
CA ILE A 121 -8.59 -14.06 8.10
C ILE A 121 -7.52 -13.16 7.50
N GLY A 122 -6.41 -13.71 7.01
CA GLY A 122 -5.35 -12.91 6.44
C GLY A 122 -4.04 -13.67 6.32
N TYR A 123 -2.94 -12.92 6.31
CA TYR A 123 -1.60 -13.48 6.17
C TYR A 123 -0.54 -12.63 6.87
N ALA A 124 0.60 -13.26 7.19
CA ALA A 124 1.80 -12.58 7.66
C ALA A 124 2.76 -12.31 6.48
N MET A 125 3.57 -11.26 6.58
CA MET A 125 4.53 -10.83 5.57
C MET A 125 5.77 -10.19 6.21
N HIS A 126 6.89 -10.12 5.49
CA HIS A 126 8.04 -9.35 5.94
C HIS A 126 7.75 -7.85 5.93
N ARG A 127 8.11 -7.20 7.03
CA ARG A 127 8.09 -5.75 7.10
C ARG A 127 9.17 -5.17 6.17
N LYS A 128 8.76 -4.28 5.27
CA LYS A 128 9.69 -3.49 4.47
C LYS A 128 9.90 -2.12 5.11
N GLN A 129 11.11 -1.62 4.98
CA GLN A 129 11.50 -0.31 5.48
C GLN A 129 11.88 0.59 4.32
N GLY A 130 11.69 1.89 4.49
CA GLY A 130 12.01 2.89 3.49
C GLY A 130 11.03 4.05 3.50
N LEU A 131 11.32 5.04 2.69
CA LEU A 131 10.46 6.19 2.46
C LEU A 131 9.59 5.94 1.23
N LYS A 132 8.33 6.37 1.27
CA LYS A 132 7.43 6.23 0.12
C LYS A 132 8.01 6.93 -1.10
N LEU A 133 7.99 6.27 -2.25
CA LEU A 133 8.48 6.83 -3.51
C LEU A 133 7.71 8.11 -3.90
N GLN A 134 6.46 8.24 -3.45
CA GLN A 134 5.69 9.48 -3.62
C GLN A 134 6.38 10.71 -3.05
N PHE A 135 7.18 10.58 -1.99
CA PHE A 135 7.92 11.71 -1.43
C PHE A 135 9.04 12.19 -2.37
N LEU A 136 9.61 11.26 -3.16
CA LEU A 136 10.62 11.59 -4.17
C LEU A 136 10.00 12.37 -5.35
N ALA A 137 8.79 12.00 -5.75
CA ALA A 137 8.05 12.64 -6.83
C ALA A 137 7.42 14.00 -6.46
N HIS A 138 7.42 14.39 -5.18
CA HIS A 138 6.76 15.60 -4.71
C HIS A 138 7.77 16.71 -4.42
N ALA A 139 7.70 17.84 -5.13
CA ALA A 139 8.69 18.94 -5.10
C ALA A 139 9.06 19.47 -3.69
N VAL A 140 8.09 19.52 -2.75
CA VAL A 140 8.32 19.96 -1.38
C VAL A 140 8.79 18.81 -0.50
N LEU A 141 8.13 17.63 -0.58
CA LEU A 141 8.45 16.49 0.26
C LEU A 141 9.78 15.86 -0.11
N TYR A 142 10.20 15.97 -1.39
CA TYR A 142 11.52 15.56 -1.84
C TYR A 142 12.63 16.19 -0.97
N LYS A 143 12.66 17.50 -0.84
CA LYS A 143 13.68 18.22 -0.05
C LYS A 143 13.65 17.84 1.43
N LYS A 144 12.46 17.55 1.97
CA LYS A 144 12.29 17.17 3.38
C LYS A 144 12.77 15.74 3.66
N HIS A 145 12.43 14.79 2.80
CA HIS A 145 12.65 13.35 3.06
C HIS A 145 13.93 12.80 2.41
N PHE A 146 14.41 13.45 1.35
CA PHE A 146 15.61 13.09 0.61
C PHE A 146 16.60 14.28 0.50
N PRO A 147 16.98 14.94 1.60
CA PRO A 147 17.74 16.19 1.56
C PRO A 147 19.13 16.08 0.93
N HIS A 148 19.69 14.87 0.91
CA HIS A 148 21.04 14.59 0.38
C HIS A 148 21.03 13.89 -0.97
N PHE A 149 19.86 13.67 -1.60
CA PHE A 149 19.78 13.05 -2.91
C PHE A 149 20.23 14.00 -3.99
N ASN A 150 21.05 13.49 -4.88
CA ASN A 150 21.42 14.13 -6.14
C ASN A 150 20.79 13.38 -7.35
N ARG A 151 21.01 13.86 -8.56
CA ARG A 151 20.45 13.25 -9.77
C ARG A 151 20.88 11.79 -9.97
N ARG A 152 22.11 11.44 -9.59
CA ARG A 152 22.61 10.06 -9.67
C ARG A 152 21.83 9.14 -8.73
N ASP A 153 21.53 9.61 -7.51
CA ASP A 153 20.76 8.83 -6.54
C ASP A 153 19.35 8.54 -7.06
N ILE A 154 18.70 9.53 -7.69
CA ILE A 154 17.40 9.36 -8.33
C ILE A 154 17.47 8.28 -9.42
N VAL A 155 18.47 8.36 -10.31
CA VAL A 155 18.67 7.37 -11.38
C VAL A 155 18.85 5.96 -10.80
N LEU A 156 19.63 5.82 -9.72
CA LEU A 156 19.83 4.51 -9.07
C LEU A 156 18.52 3.94 -8.49
N VAL A 157 17.69 4.78 -7.90
CA VAL A 157 16.36 4.38 -7.40
C VAL A 157 15.46 3.93 -8.57
N LEU A 158 15.43 4.68 -9.67
CA LEU A 158 14.63 4.33 -10.84
C LEU A 158 15.12 3.04 -11.51
N LEU A 159 16.43 2.84 -11.60
CA LEU A 159 17.02 1.59 -12.09
C LEU A 159 16.62 0.41 -11.20
N SER A 160 16.70 0.56 -9.87
CA SER A 160 16.24 -0.47 -8.95
C SER A 160 14.76 -0.81 -9.14
N LEU A 161 13.89 0.20 -9.35
CA LEU A 161 12.48 -0.02 -9.65
C LEU A 161 12.29 -0.84 -10.92
N ILE A 162 12.95 -0.44 -12.02
CA ILE A 162 12.87 -1.11 -13.32
C ILE A 162 13.33 -2.57 -13.22
N GLU A 163 14.47 -2.82 -12.58
CA GLU A 163 15.02 -4.17 -12.39
C GLU A 163 14.07 -5.09 -11.63
N GLN A 164 13.43 -4.57 -10.56
CA GLN A 164 12.44 -5.34 -9.78
C GLN A 164 11.20 -5.64 -10.62
N VAL A 165 10.66 -4.66 -11.34
CA VAL A 165 9.51 -4.85 -12.24
C VAL A 165 9.84 -5.90 -13.30
N GLN A 166 10.97 -5.80 -13.96
CA GLN A 166 11.39 -6.78 -14.97
C GLN A 166 11.55 -8.19 -14.38
N SER A 167 12.07 -8.28 -13.15
CA SER A 167 12.19 -9.57 -12.45
C SER A 167 10.83 -10.22 -12.19
N LEU A 168 9.81 -9.44 -11.80
CA LEU A 168 8.44 -9.92 -11.64
C LEU A 168 7.82 -10.33 -12.97
N HIS A 169 7.96 -9.51 -14.01
CA HIS A 169 7.44 -9.81 -15.35
C HIS A 169 7.99 -11.12 -15.93
N ARG A 170 9.29 -11.41 -15.74
CA ARG A 170 9.88 -12.71 -16.15
C ARG A 170 9.24 -13.91 -15.45
N GLN A 171 8.62 -13.69 -14.30
CA GLN A 171 7.94 -14.72 -13.51
C GLN A 171 6.41 -14.67 -13.68
N GLN A 172 5.92 -13.96 -14.71
CA GLN A 172 4.49 -13.80 -15.02
C GLN A 172 3.70 -13.18 -13.86
N ILE A 173 4.34 -12.30 -13.07
CA ILE A 173 3.74 -11.54 -12.00
C ILE A 173 3.63 -10.09 -12.45
N MET A 174 2.40 -9.55 -12.50
CA MET A 174 2.12 -8.16 -12.87
C MET A 174 1.65 -7.39 -11.63
N ILE A 175 2.18 -6.19 -11.46
CA ILE A 175 1.89 -5.34 -10.29
C ILE A 175 0.43 -4.86 -10.32
N GLY A 176 0.00 -4.36 -11.47
CA GLY A 176 -1.36 -3.88 -11.72
C GLY A 176 -1.67 -2.53 -11.09
N ASP A 177 -1.50 -2.37 -9.79
CA ASP A 177 -1.68 -1.09 -9.10
C ASP A 177 -0.35 -0.36 -8.86
N TYR A 178 0.07 0.41 -9.85
CA TYR A 178 1.28 1.25 -9.81
C TYR A 178 1.09 2.50 -8.95
N ASN A 179 0.82 2.34 -7.67
CA ASN A 179 0.71 3.45 -6.73
C ASN A 179 2.08 3.78 -6.12
N LEU A 180 2.53 5.03 -6.22
CA LEU A 180 3.80 5.49 -5.63
C LEU A 180 3.90 5.28 -4.11
N ASN A 181 2.77 5.12 -3.42
CA ASN A 181 2.74 4.78 -2.00
C ASN A 181 3.06 3.30 -1.72
N ASN A 182 2.97 2.43 -2.75
CA ASN A 182 3.24 1.00 -2.64
C ASN A 182 4.73 0.66 -2.88
N PHE A 183 5.54 1.66 -3.19
CA PHE A 183 6.98 1.55 -3.39
C PHE A 183 7.72 2.28 -2.27
N LEU A 184 8.62 1.57 -1.59
CA LEU A 184 9.45 2.13 -0.52
C LEU A 184 10.90 2.21 -1.00
N CYS A 185 11.49 3.38 -0.93
CA CYS A 185 12.89 3.63 -1.24
C CYS A 185 13.72 3.61 0.04
N ASP A 186 14.76 2.80 0.10
CA ASP A 186 15.81 2.94 1.09
C ASP A 186 16.78 4.05 0.67
N PRO A 187 16.86 5.16 1.42
CA PRO A 187 17.73 6.28 1.05
C PRO A 187 19.22 5.94 1.05
N LYS A 188 19.64 4.89 1.76
CA LYS A 188 21.06 4.48 1.84
C LYS A 188 21.45 3.62 0.65
N SER A 189 20.76 2.51 0.46
CA SER A 189 21.06 1.54 -0.61
C SER A 189 20.51 1.94 -1.97
N LYS A 190 19.57 2.89 -2.06
CA LYS A 190 18.81 3.28 -3.26
C LYS A 190 17.96 2.15 -3.82
N THR A 191 17.70 1.13 -3.01
CA THR A 191 16.91 -0.04 -3.38
C THR A 191 15.42 0.23 -3.17
N ILE A 192 14.59 -0.25 -4.08
CA ILE A 192 13.13 -0.23 -3.95
C ILE A 192 12.62 -1.53 -3.35
N SER A 193 11.72 -1.42 -2.39
CA SER A 193 10.91 -2.51 -1.87
C SER A 193 9.44 -2.27 -2.18
N PHE A 194 8.67 -3.32 -2.41
CA PHE A 194 7.27 -3.25 -2.78
C PHE A 194 6.39 -3.75 -1.63
N ILE A 195 5.31 -3.04 -1.37
CA ILE A 195 4.30 -3.40 -0.37
C ILE A 195 2.94 -3.61 -1.04
N ASP A 196 2.00 -4.20 -0.32
CA ASP A 196 0.63 -4.49 -0.78
C ASP A 196 0.59 -5.42 -2.01
N CYS A 197 1.44 -6.46 -1.98
CA CYS A 197 1.64 -7.37 -3.11
C CYS A 197 0.50 -8.38 -3.32
N ASP A 198 -0.41 -8.55 -2.37
CA ASP A 198 -1.55 -9.47 -2.47
C ASP A 198 -2.57 -9.08 -3.56
N SER A 199 -2.54 -7.82 -4.01
CA SER A 199 -3.34 -7.38 -5.16
C SER A 199 -2.78 -7.82 -6.51
N TYR A 200 -1.50 -8.20 -6.63
CA TYR A 200 -0.82 -8.47 -7.89
C TYR A 200 -1.54 -9.53 -8.74
N GLN A 201 -1.50 -9.35 -10.06
CA GLN A 201 -1.90 -10.41 -10.98
C GLN A 201 -0.80 -11.46 -11.05
N CYS A 202 -1.16 -12.73 -10.90
CA CYS A 202 -0.21 -13.82 -11.00
C CYS A 202 -0.88 -15.08 -11.58
N GLN A 203 -0.04 -15.94 -12.14
CA GLN A 203 -0.46 -17.23 -12.65
C GLN A 203 0.46 -18.31 -12.09
N PHE A 204 -0.11 -19.26 -11.33
CA PHE A 204 0.63 -20.35 -10.72
C PHE A 204 -0.08 -21.67 -11.00
N ASN A 205 0.67 -22.66 -11.47
CA ASN A 205 0.17 -24.01 -11.74
C ASN A 205 -1.11 -24.02 -12.61
N GLY A 206 -1.16 -23.14 -13.62
CA GLY A 206 -2.32 -23.00 -14.50
C GLY A 206 -3.50 -22.20 -13.93
N GLN A 207 -3.47 -21.81 -12.67
CA GLN A 207 -4.49 -20.97 -12.06
C GLN A 207 -4.12 -19.50 -12.19
N PHE A 208 -5.04 -18.69 -12.73
CA PHE A 208 -4.90 -17.26 -12.92
C PHE A 208 -5.62 -16.48 -11.83
N PHE A 209 -4.92 -15.48 -11.28
CA PHE A 209 -5.45 -14.53 -10.29
C PHE A 209 -5.31 -13.11 -10.83
N ALA A 210 -6.42 -12.46 -11.11
CA ALA A 210 -6.43 -11.07 -11.59
C ALA A 210 -5.99 -10.09 -10.50
N CYS A 211 -5.51 -8.90 -10.91
CA CYS A 211 -5.40 -7.74 -10.04
C CYS A 211 -6.67 -6.90 -10.14
N PRO A 212 -7.53 -6.89 -9.10
CA PRO A 212 -8.85 -6.25 -9.18
C PRO A 212 -8.81 -4.73 -8.97
N VAL A 213 -7.65 -4.18 -8.72
CA VAL A 213 -7.42 -2.76 -8.39
C VAL A 213 -6.47 -2.10 -9.39
N GLY A 214 -6.43 -0.77 -9.38
CA GLY A 214 -5.53 0.02 -10.21
C GLY A 214 -5.82 1.51 -10.05
N SER A 215 -4.85 2.32 -10.42
CA SER A 215 -4.95 3.77 -10.41
C SER A 215 -5.34 4.27 -11.81
N PRO A 216 -6.50 4.93 -12.01
CA PRO A 216 -6.96 5.39 -13.33
C PRO A 216 -5.90 6.20 -14.09
N ASP A 217 -5.22 7.12 -13.41
CA ASP A 217 -4.17 7.98 -13.99
C ASP A 217 -2.92 7.22 -14.46
N LEU A 218 -2.75 5.97 -14.03
CA LEU A 218 -1.63 5.10 -14.37
C LEU A 218 -2.07 3.90 -15.22
N THR A 219 -3.34 3.88 -15.62
CA THR A 219 -3.92 2.81 -16.42
C THR A 219 -3.69 3.09 -17.92
N PRO A 220 -3.12 2.14 -18.68
CA PRO A 220 -2.92 2.33 -20.11
C PRO A 220 -4.25 2.45 -20.87
N PRO A 221 -4.25 3.16 -22.03
CA PRO A 221 -5.48 3.46 -22.77
C PRO A 221 -6.36 2.25 -23.07
N GLU A 222 -5.76 1.13 -23.42
CA GLU A 222 -6.45 -0.13 -23.74
C GLU A 222 -7.18 -0.76 -22.56
N HIS A 223 -6.88 -0.35 -21.33
CA HIS A 223 -7.51 -0.81 -20.10
C HIS A 223 -8.43 0.22 -19.46
N GLN A 224 -8.47 1.46 -19.98
CA GLN A 224 -9.36 2.50 -19.47
C GLN A 224 -10.83 2.11 -19.70
N ASN A 225 -11.70 2.55 -18.79
CA ASN A 225 -13.14 2.26 -18.80
C ASN A 225 -13.51 0.75 -18.74
N LYS A 226 -12.57 -0.10 -18.37
CA LYS A 226 -12.81 -1.52 -18.11
C LYS A 226 -12.79 -1.83 -16.61
N SER A 227 -13.51 -2.88 -16.22
CA SER A 227 -13.39 -3.43 -14.87
C SER A 227 -12.01 -4.04 -14.66
N PHE A 228 -11.27 -3.60 -13.66
CA PHE A 228 -9.95 -4.16 -13.36
C PHE A 228 -9.97 -5.66 -13.04
N LYS A 229 -11.11 -6.20 -12.63
CA LYS A 229 -11.30 -7.64 -12.41
C LYS A 229 -11.25 -8.46 -13.70
N GLU A 230 -11.56 -7.83 -14.84
CA GLU A 230 -11.63 -8.46 -16.16
C GLU A 230 -10.40 -8.16 -17.01
N VAL A 231 -9.57 -7.21 -16.57
CA VAL A 231 -8.35 -6.83 -17.28
C VAL A 231 -7.26 -7.87 -17.03
N VAL A 232 -6.75 -8.46 -18.11
CA VAL A 232 -5.53 -9.26 -18.08
C VAL A 232 -4.36 -8.37 -18.46
N ARG A 233 -3.48 -8.12 -17.49
CA ARG A 233 -2.29 -7.30 -17.68
C ARG A 233 -1.15 -8.14 -18.23
N ASN A 234 -0.28 -7.50 -18.97
CA ASN A 234 0.96 -8.06 -19.46
C ASN A 234 2.11 -7.06 -19.29
N SER A 235 3.34 -7.47 -19.56
CA SER A 235 4.51 -6.61 -19.40
C SER A 235 4.43 -5.34 -20.26
N GLN A 236 3.81 -5.39 -21.44
CA GLN A 236 3.68 -4.23 -22.35
C GLN A 236 2.71 -3.19 -21.75
N SER A 237 1.54 -3.62 -21.25
CA SER A 237 0.60 -2.71 -20.60
C SER A 237 1.19 -2.07 -19.34
N GLU A 238 2.03 -2.79 -18.58
CA GLU A 238 2.68 -2.26 -17.39
C GLU A 238 3.84 -1.30 -17.69
N VAL A 239 4.48 -1.40 -18.85
CA VAL A 239 5.48 -0.41 -19.28
C VAL A 239 4.89 0.99 -19.38
N PHE A 240 3.62 1.13 -19.80
CA PHE A 240 2.94 2.42 -19.80
C PHE A 240 2.85 3.02 -18.38
N SER A 241 2.36 2.24 -17.42
CA SER A 241 2.25 2.67 -16.01
C SER A 241 3.61 3.01 -15.41
N LEU A 242 4.62 2.18 -15.69
CA LEU A 242 6.00 2.40 -15.26
C LEU A 242 6.57 3.69 -15.86
N ALA A 243 6.36 3.93 -17.16
CA ALA A 243 6.82 5.15 -17.82
C ALA A 243 6.25 6.40 -17.17
N ILE A 244 4.96 6.42 -16.84
CA ILE A 244 4.35 7.56 -16.12
C ILE A 244 5.03 7.80 -14.77
N ILE A 245 5.33 6.73 -14.01
CA ILE A 245 6.05 6.87 -12.74
C ILE A 245 7.44 7.47 -12.93
N LEU A 246 8.16 7.09 -13.99
CA LEU A 246 9.49 7.61 -14.27
C LEU A 246 9.48 9.09 -14.67
N PHE A 247 8.34 9.62 -15.13
CA PHE A 247 8.16 11.03 -15.47
C PHE A 247 7.71 11.91 -14.29
N LYS A 248 7.21 11.33 -13.21
CA LYS A 248 6.77 12.07 -12.01
C LYS A 248 7.93 12.47 -11.11
#